data_b6912032280d3e29e06ecf5cc005e577
#
_entry.id   b6912032280d3e29e06ecf5cc005e577
#
_cell.length_a   1.000
_cell.length_b   1.000
_cell.length_c   1.000
_cell.angle_alpha   90.00
_cell.angle_beta   90.00
_cell.angle_gamma   90.00
#
_symmetry.space_group_name_H-M   'P 1'
#
loop_
_entity.id
_entity.type
_entity.pdbx_description
1 polymer ?
#
loop_
_entity_poly.entity_id
_entity_poly.type
_entity_poly.pdbx_seq_one_letter_code
_entity_poly.pdbx_strand_id
1 'polypeptide(L)'
;MIQVINSTATKFPLSSNSMERIIALESAQHFKPFSNFISESYRILKNDGILTFAIPVTTKKSNMKLGILSLTWSSEHYSKDFVISKTCKKFRIVKKMEIGSDVFVPLADYYIKNRHALRKNILTKYQSYVENVLFKSLLKMKNASRGKLIDYLLVKCVKCN
;
A
#
# COMPACT_ATOMS: atom_id res chain seq x y z
N MET A 1 8.60 19.46 -17.31
CA MET A 1 7.45 18.94 -18.10
C MET A 1 6.97 17.66 -17.41
N ILE A 2 5.67 17.51 -17.20
CA ILE A 2 5.05 16.27 -16.67
C ILE A 2 4.47 15.51 -17.85
N GLN A 3 4.77 14.21 -17.96
CA GLN A 3 4.17 13.31 -18.94
C GLN A 3 3.27 12.32 -18.23
N VAL A 4 2.09 12.08 -18.79
CA VAL A 4 1.13 11.07 -18.29
C VAL A 4 1.17 9.87 -19.23
N ILE A 5 1.39 8.69 -18.69
CA ILE A 5 1.45 7.43 -19.44
C ILE A 5 0.34 6.50 -18.94
N ASN A 6 -0.51 6.06 -19.84
CA ASN A 6 -1.50 5.04 -19.54
C ASN A 6 -0.88 3.65 -19.73
N SER A 7 -0.60 2.96 -18.63
CA SER A 7 -0.01 1.61 -18.65
C SER A 7 -0.26 0.85 -17.35
N THR A 8 0.09 -0.43 -17.32
CA THR A 8 0.10 -1.21 -16.09
C THR A 8 1.45 -1.07 -15.41
N ALA A 9 1.46 -1.06 -14.06
CA ALA A 9 2.70 -1.02 -13.28
C ALA A 9 3.56 -2.30 -13.39
N THR A 10 3.03 -3.33 -14.04
CA THR A 10 3.71 -4.61 -14.28
C THR A 10 4.31 -4.71 -15.69
N LYS A 11 4.10 -3.68 -16.54
CA LYS A 11 4.66 -3.58 -17.88
C LYS A 11 4.63 -2.13 -18.35
N PHE A 12 5.68 -1.36 -18.04
CA PHE A 12 5.80 0.03 -18.44
C PHE A 12 6.29 0.15 -19.90
N PRO A 13 5.74 1.08 -20.69
CA PRO A 13 6.25 1.38 -22.03
C PRO A 13 7.49 2.29 -21.95
N LEU A 14 8.44 1.92 -21.11
CA LEU A 14 9.69 2.64 -20.88
C LEU A 14 10.87 1.72 -21.16
N SER A 15 11.93 2.28 -21.70
CA SER A 15 13.17 1.57 -21.98
C SER A 15 13.83 1.07 -20.69
N SER A 16 14.58 -0.02 -20.78
CA SER A 16 15.41 -0.48 -19.66
C SER A 16 16.44 0.60 -19.29
N ASN A 17 16.76 0.71 -18.01
CA ASN A 17 17.74 1.67 -17.48
C ASN A 17 17.46 3.13 -17.86
N SER A 18 16.18 3.53 -17.92
CA SER A 18 15.77 4.89 -18.31
C SER A 18 15.41 5.79 -17.12
N MET A 19 15.05 5.23 -15.98
CA MET A 19 14.56 5.97 -14.80
C MET A 19 15.59 6.00 -13.68
N GLU A 20 15.68 7.10 -12.98
CA GLU A 20 16.53 7.24 -11.79
C GLU A 20 15.78 6.90 -10.50
N ARG A 21 14.48 7.18 -10.48
CA ARG A 21 13.65 6.98 -9.29
C ARG A 21 12.26 6.51 -9.66
N ILE A 22 11.72 5.63 -8.84
CA ILE A 22 10.32 5.20 -8.88
C ILE A 22 9.73 5.41 -7.50
N ILE A 23 8.55 5.99 -7.45
CA ILE A 23 7.77 6.17 -6.23
C ILE A 23 6.39 5.56 -6.44
N ALA A 24 5.97 4.67 -5.54
CA ALA A 24 4.65 4.06 -5.53
C ALA A 24 4.02 4.19 -4.13
N LEU A 25 3.23 5.24 -3.93
CA LEU A 25 2.52 5.49 -2.67
C LEU A 25 1.05 5.12 -2.84
N GLU A 26 0.47 4.39 -1.88
CA GLU A 26 -0.94 3.95 -1.88
C GLU A 26 -1.38 3.24 -3.18
N SER A 27 -0.44 2.60 -3.87
CA SER A 27 -0.70 1.99 -5.18
C SER A 27 -0.12 0.58 -5.33
N ALA A 28 1.00 0.30 -4.68
CA ALA A 28 1.73 -0.97 -4.84
C ALA A 28 0.90 -2.21 -4.44
N GLN A 29 -0.06 -2.08 -3.54
CA GLN A 29 -1.00 -3.14 -3.15
C GLN A 29 -1.95 -3.56 -4.27
N HIS A 30 -2.13 -2.71 -5.29
CA HIS A 30 -3.00 -2.99 -6.44
C HIS A 30 -2.26 -3.62 -7.62
N PHE A 31 -0.93 -3.67 -7.58
CA PHE A 31 -0.11 -4.18 -8.67
C PHE A 31 -0.01 -5.71 -8.61
N LYS A 32 -0.70 -6.38 -9.52
CA LYS A 32 -0.83 -7.84 -9.56
C LYS A 32 -0.16 -8.43 -10.80
N PRO A 33 0.75 -9.39 -10.62
CA PRO A 33 1.37 -9.82 -9.37
C PRO A 33 2.44 -8.82 -8.91
N PHE A 34 2.60 -8.66 -7.58
CA PHE A 34 3.59 -7.76 -6.99
C PHE A 34 5.03 -8.06 -7.45
N SER A 35 5.36 -9.33 -7.66
CA SER A 35 6.66 -9.74 -8.19
C SER A 35 6.97 -9.13 -9.57
N ASN A 36 5.97 -8.96 -10.41
CA ASN A 36 6.14 -8.36 -11.73
C ASN A 36 6.40 -6.86 -11.63
N PHE A 37 5.70 -6.16 -10.72
CA PHE A 37 6.00 -4.76 -10.40
C PHE A 37 7.46 -4.59 -9.94
N ILE A 38 7.95 -5.46 -9.06
CA ILE A 38 9.35 -5.44 -8.61
C ILE A 38 10.31 -5.70 -9.78
N SER A 39 10.04 -6.68 -10.62
CA SER A 39 10.88 -7.01 -11.78
C SER A 39 10.89 -5.89 -12.82
N GLU A 40 9.74 -5.30 -13.07
CA GLU A 40 9.60 -4.21 -14.03
C GLU A 40 10.25 -2.92 -13.53
N SER A 41 10.08 -2.60 -12.26
CA SER A 41 10.79 -1.50 -11.61
C SER A 41 12.32 -1.68 -11.71
N TYR A 42 12.81 -2.90 -11.52
CA TYR A 42 14.23 -3.21 -11.68
C TYR A 42 14.68 -3.01 -13.14
N ARG A 43 13.89 -3.42 -14.11
CA ARG A 43 14.22 -3.28 -15.53
C ARG A 43 14.39 -1.83 -15.94
N ILE A 44 13.45 -0.96 -15.55
CA ILE A 44 13.44 0.44 -16.01
C ILE A 44 14.36 1.35 -15.20
N LEU A 45 14.72 1.01 -13.97
CA LEU A 45 15.67 1.77 -13.19
C LEU A 45 17.09 1.65 -13.74
N LYS A 46 17.81 2.76 -13.77
CA LYS A 46 19.26 2.80 -13.98
C LYS A 46 19.99 2.08 -12.85
N ASN A 47 21.27 1.76 -13.03
CA ASN A 47 22.13 1.32 -11.95
C ASN A 47 22.13 2.37 -10.84
N ASP A 48 22.13 1.92 -9.58
CA ASP A 48 21.95 2.77 -8.39
C ASP A 48 20.62 3.52 -8.31
N GLY A 49 19.70 3.25 -9.22
CA GLY A 49 18.36 3.81 -9.22
C GLY A 49 17.56 3.39 -7.98
N ILE A 50 16.68 4.27 -7.54
CA ILE A 50 15.96 4.13 -6.28
C ILE A 50 14.50 3.77 -6.54
N LEU A 51 14.03 2.69 -5.91
CA LEU A 51 12.60 2.38 -5.77
C LEU A 51 12.17 2.70 -4.33
N THR A 52 11.12 3.50 -4.19
CA THR A 52 10.45 3.75 -2.90
C THR A 52 8.97 3.42 -3.05
N PHE A 53 8.46 2.63 -2.14
CA PHE A 53 7.02 2.33 -2.12
C PHE A 53 6.49 2.22 -0.70
N ALA A 54 5.21 2.50 -0.56
CA ALA A 54 4.48 2.32 0.68
C ALA A 54 3.27 1.42 0.43
N ILE A 55 3.07 0.42 1.29
CA ILE A 55 2.09 -0.64 1.09
C ILE A 55 1.53 -1.13 2.43
N PRO A 56 0.21 -1.28 2.56
CA PRO A 56 -0.37 -1.98 3.69
C PRO A 56 -0.04 -3.48 3.63
N VAL A 57 0.32 -4.05 4.76
CA VAL A 57 0.73 -5.46 4.87
C VAL A 57 0.08 -6.14 6.07
N THR A 58 -0.04 -7.46 5.99
CA THR A 58 -0.35 -8.29 7.16
C THR A 58 0.95 -8.72 7.83
N THR A 59 0.96 -8.77 9.16
CA THR A 59 2.17 -9.09 9.93
C THR A 59 2.29 -10.55 10.29
N LYS A 60 1.17 -11.29 10.34
CA LYS A 60 1.15 -12.72 10.64
C LYS A 60 0.74 -13.53 9.42
N LYS A 61 1.45 -14.64 9.18
CA LYS A 61 0.97 -15.72 8.33
C LYS A 61 -0.24 -16.31 9.05
N SER A 62 -1.44 -15.96 8.74
CA SER A 62 -2.57 -16.71 9.23
C SER A 62 -3.83 -16.43 8.43
N ASN A 63 -4.72 -17.39 8.46
CA ASN A 63 -6.14 -17.37 8.16
C ASN A 63 -6.90 -16.29 8.96
N MET A 64 -6.30 -15.11 9.10
CA MET A 64 -6.91 -14.00 9.79
C MET A 64 -8.11 -13.57 9.00
N LYS A 65 -9.29 -13.85 9.50
CA LYS A 65 -10.53 -13.31 8.97
C LYS A 65 -10.48 -11.79 9.15
N LEU A 66 -9.98 -11.09 8.13
CA LEU A 66 -9.96 -9.64 8.11
C LEU A 66 -11.38 -9.06 8.18
N GLY A 67 -12.39 -9.92 8.01
CA GLY A 67 -13.79 -9.55 8.08
C GLY A 67 -14.08 -8.43 7.07
N ILE A 68 -14.62 -7.32 7.58
CA ILE A 68 -14.96 -6.18 6.73
C ILE A 68 -13.77 -5.60 5.98
N LEU A 69 -12.54 -5.73 6.50
CA LEU A 69 -11.33 -5.26 5.80
C LEU A 69 -11.03 -6.06 4.54
N SER A 70 -11.45 -7.33 4.45
CA SER A 70 -11.29 -8.10 3.22
C SER A 70 -12.15 -7.57 2.07
N LEU A 71 -13.23 -6.86 2.39
CA LEU A 71 -14.13 -6.23 1.42
C LEU A 71 -13.70 -4.80 1.10
N THR A 72 -13.19 -4.07 2.07
CA THR A 72 -12.83 -2.64 1.92
C THR A 72 -11.40 -2.44 1.46
N TRP A 73 -10.51 -3.37 1.76
CA TRP A 73 -9.21 -3.45 1.10
C TRP A 73 -9.38 -4.19 -0.22
N SER A 74 -9.65 -3.45 -1.27
CA SER A 74 -9.81 -3.98 -2.64
C SER A 74 -8.50 -4.47 -3.26
N SER A 75 -7.51 -4.79 -2.46
CA SER A 75 -6.15 -5.16 -2.85
C SER A 75 -5.77 -6.54 -2.34
N GLU A 76 -4.67 -7.08 -2.86
CA GLU A 76 -4.06 -8.28 -2.28
C GLU A 76 -3.56 -7.97 -0.86
N HIS A 77 -3.80 -8.89 0.06
CA HIS A 77 -3.32 -8.79 1.45
C HIS A 77 -1.95 -9.44 1.56
N TYR A 78 -0.94 -8.79 1.01
CA TYR A 78 0.42 -9.30 1.06
C TYR A 78 0.95 -9.35 2.51
N SER A 79 1.61 -10.44 2.87
CA SER A 79 2.33 -10.47 4.14
C SER A 79 3.62 -9.65 4.04
N LYS A 80 4.06 -9.08 5.17
CA LYS A 80 5.32 -8.34 5.26
C LYS A 80 6.50 -9.16 4.72
N ASP A 81 6.59 -10.43 5.13
CA ASP A 81 7.68 -11.32 4.69
C ASP A 81 7.66 -11.55 3.18
N PHE A 82 6.47 -11.69 2.58
CA PHE A 82 6.33 -11.82 1.15
C PHE A 82 6.86 -10.59 0.42
N VAL A 83 6.43 -9.40 0.84
CA VAL A 83 6.86 -8.12 0.24
C VAL A 83 8.37 -7.96 0.32
N ILE A 84 8.94 -8.17 1.51
CA ILE A 84 10.40 -8.07 1.72
C ILE A 84 11.14 -9.10 0.89
N SER A 85 10.74 -10.39 0.93
CA SER A 85 11.43 -11.44 0.19
C SER A 85 11.41 -11.21 -1.32
N LYS A 86 10.27 -10.72 -1.89
CA LYS A 86 10.19 -10.40 -3.32
C LYS A 86 11.07 -9.19 -3.69
N THR A 87 11.12 -8.19 -2.82
CA THR A 87 11.97 -7.00 -3.03
C THR A 87 13.44 -7.34 -2.96
N CYS A 88 13.87 -8.11 -1.97
CA CYS A 88 15.29 -8.51 -1.78
C CYS A 88 15.85 -9.38 -2.92
N LYS A 89 14.99 -10.02 -3.73
CA LYS A 89 15.44 -10.78 -4.91
C LYS A 89 16.08 -9.92 -6.00
N LYS A 90 15.77 -8.63 -6.03
CA LYS A 90 16.18 -7.70 -7.10
C LYS A 90 16.87 -6.44 -6.57
N PHE A 91 16.56 -6.04 -5.35
CA PHE A 91 16.99 -4.78 -4.77
C PHE A 91 17.67 -4.98 -3.42
N ARG A 92 18.61 -4.11 -3.11
CA ARG A 92 19.14 -3.96 -1.74
C ARG A 92 18.25 -2.95 -1.00
N ILE A 93 17.62 -3.40 0.09
CA ILE A 93 16.82 -2.52 0.94
C ILE A 93 17.76 -1.63 1.74
N VAL A 94 17.60 -0.32 1.60
CA VAL A 94 18.37 0.71 2.30
C VAL A 94 17.65 1.18 3.56
N LYS A 95 16.33 1.33 3.48
CA LYS A 95 15.50 1.75 4.63
C LYS A 95 14.17 1.04 4.59
N LYS A 96 13.74 0.59 5.76
CA LYS A 96 12.44 -0.02 6.01
C LYS A 96 11.85 0.61 7.26
N MET A 97 10.58 1.04 7.20
CA MET A 97 9.85 1.59 8.32
C MET A 97 8.47 0.96 8.39
N GLU A 98 8.06 0.63 9.60
CA GLU A 98 6.73 0.11 9.93
C GLU A 98 5.97 1.24 10.63
N ILE A 99 5.07 1.90 9.90
CA ILE A 99 4.40 3.13 10.32
C ILE A 99 2.87 2.97 10.39
N GLY A 100 2.39 1.73 10.53
CA GLY A 100 0.97 1.43 10.54
C GLY A 100 0.20 2.14 11.64
N SER A 101 0.78 2.25 12.85
CA SER A 101 0.17 3.01 13.94
C SER A 101 0.05 4.51 13.64
N ASP A 102 1.03 5.07 12.94
CA ASP A 102 1.09 6.49 12.61
C ASP A 102 0.19 6.84 11.41
N VAL A 103 -0.24 5.83 10.66
CA VAL A 103 -1.16 5.99 9.51
C VAL A 103 -2.59 5.63 9.91
N PHE A 104 -2.82 4.40 10.36
CA PHE A 104 -4.17 3.86 10.55
C PHE A 104 -4.88 4.41 11.78
N VAL A 105 -4.15 4.65 12.87
CA VAL A 105 -4.76 5.15 14.10
C VAL A 105 -5.22 6.60 13.95
N PRO A 106 -4.38 7.55 13.50
CA PRO A 106 -4.81 8.93 13.30
C PRO A 106 -5.92 9.08 12.27
N LEU A 107 -5.88 8.29 11.18
CA LEU A 107 -6.94 8.29 10.17
C LEU A 107 -8.31 7.90 10.78
N ALA A 108 -8.33 6.83 11.56
CA ALA A 108 -9.55 6.39 12.22
C ALA A 108 -10.03 7.39 13.28
N ASP A 109 -9.10 7.95 14.07
CA ASP A 109 -9.43 8.94 15.11
C ASP A 109 -9.97 10.22 14.50
N TYR A 110 -9.38 10.70 13.41
CA TYR A 110 -9.91 11.83 12.65
C TYR A 110 -11.35 11.59 12.19
N TYR A 111 -11.62 10.42 11.60
CA TYR A 111 -12.96 10.08 11.16
C TYR A 111 -13.95 10.00 12.33
N ILE A 112 -13.58 9.34 13.41
CA ILE A 112 -14.42 9.22 14.61
C ILE A 112 -14.78 10.60 15.16
N LYS A 113 -13.79 11.47 15.32
CA LYS A 113 -13.95 12.84 15.85
C LYS A 113 -14.88 13.68 14.96
N ASN A 114 -14.75 13.55 13.63
CA ASN A 114 -15.46 14.37 12.68
C ASN A 114 -16.67 13.64 12.04
N ARG A 115 -17.08 12.49 12.59
CA ARG A 115 -18.06 11.59 11.95
C ARG A 115 -19.36 12.29 11.58
N HIS A 116 -19.88 13.15 12.44
CA HIS A 116 -21.15 13.85 12.20
C HIS A 116 -21.11 14.67 10.89
N ALA A 117 -20.09 15.49 10.74
CA ALA A 117 -19.92 16.32 9.53
C ALA A 117 -19.60 15.47 8.28
N LEU A 118 -18.66 14.51 8.40
CA LEU A 118 -18.27 13.64 7.31
C LEU A 118 -19.45 12.77 6.83
N ARG A 119 -20.23 12.22 7.76
CA ARG A 119 -21.41 11.44 7.45
C ARG A 119 -22.42 12.24 6.63
N LYS A 120 -22.68 13.50 7.03
CA LYS A 120 -23.60 14.38 6.27
C LYS A 120 -23.15 14.50 4.80
N ASN A 121 -21.87 14.73 4.57
CA ASN A 121 -21.31 14.84 3.22
C ASN A 121 -21.35 13.50 2.45
N ILE A 122 -21.11 12.38 3.11
CA ILE A 122 -21.20 11.06 2.46
C ILE A 122 -22.63 10.76 2.06
N LEU A 123 -23.60 11.05 2.92
CA LEU A 123 -25.01 10.78 2.66
C LEU A 123 -25.62 11.63 1.52
N THR A 124 -24.96 12.69 1.08
CA THR A 124 -25.37 13.42 -0.15
C THR A 124 -25.14 12.63 -1.43
N LYS A 125 -24.23 11.64 -1.40
CA LYS A 125 -23.79 10.88 -2.60
C LYS A 125 -24.02 9.38 -2.47
N TYR A 126 -24.08 8.86 -1.24
CA TYR A 126 -24.13 7.42 -0.97
C TYR A 126 -25.19 7.09 0.06
N GLN A 127 -25.68 5.86 0.02
CA GLN A 127 -26.62 5.34 1.00
C GLN A 127 -25.99 5.16 2.38
N SER A 128 -26.80 5.17 3.43
CA SER A 128 -26.32 5.11 4.82
C SER A 128 -25.51 3.87 5.17
N TYR A 129 -25.75 2.75 4.51
CA TYR A 129 -24.96 1.53 4.75
C TYR A 129 -23.49 1.69 4.33
N VAL A 130 -23.20 2.51 3.30
CA VAL A 130 -21.83 2.77 2.84
C VAL A 130 -21.02 3.46 3.94
N GLU A 131 -21.61 4.47 4.58
CA GLU A 131 -20.97 5.15 5.71
C GLU A 131 -20.75 4.20 6.91
N ASN A 132 -21.74 3.36 7.20
CA ASN A 132 -21.63 2.40 8.29
C ASN A 132 -20.52 1.35 8.03
N VAL A 133 -20.39 0.89 6.78
CA VAL A 133 -19.29 0.00 6.36
C VAL A 133 -17.95 0.70 6.53
N LEU A 134 -17.82 1.93 6.05
CA LEU A 134 -16.60 2.73 6.18
C LEU A 134 -16.21 2.91 7.66
N PHE A 135 -17.15 3.31 8.50
CA PHE A 135 -16.90 3.49 9.93
C PHE A 135 -16.43 2.21 10.62
N LYS A 136 -17.13 1.10 10.38
CA LYS A 136 -16.72 -0.21 10.93
C LYS A 136 -15.35 -0.65 10.43
N SER A 137 -15.03 -0.37 9.15
CA SER A 137 -13.73 -0.67 8.56
C SER A 137 -12.60 0.11 9.23
N LEU A 138 -12.80 1.41 9.45
CA LEU A 138 -11.81 2.26 10.13
C LEU A 138 -11.58 1.82 11.58
N LEU A 139 -12.64 1.48 12.32
CA LEU A 139 -12.51 0.92 13.67
C LEU A 139 -11.72 -0.40 13.66
N LYS A 140 -12.05 -1.29 12.74
CA LYS A 140 -11.37 -2.58 12.61
C LYS A 140 -9.89 -2.39 12.26
N MET A 141 -9.59 -1.47 11.34
CA MET A 141 -8.23 -1.13 10.92
C MET A 141 -7.41 -0.57 12.07
N LYS A 142 -7.97 0.38 12.86
CA LYS A 142 -7.35 0.91 14.06
C LYS A 142 -6.99 -0.19 15.07
N ASN A 143 -7.96 -1.07 15.37
CA ASN A 143 -7.75 -2.17 16.31
C ASN A 143 -6.74 -3.19 15.79
N ALA A 144 -6.80 -3.53 14.51
CA ALA A 144 -5.85 -4.45 13.87
C ALA A 144 -4.42 -3.88 13.87
N SER A 145 -4.28 -2.58 13.63
CA SER A 145 -2.97 -1.89 13.70
C SER A 145 -2.43 -1.88 15.12
N ARG A 146 -3.23 -1.49 16.12
CA ARG A 146 -2.84 -1.54 17.55
C ARG A 146 -2.47 -2.95 18.01
N GLY A 147 -3.19 -3.95 17.53
CA GLY A 147 -2.90 -5.37 17.78
C GLY A 147 -1.73 -5.93 16.96
N LYS A 148 -1.05 -5.10 16.18
CA LYS A 148 0.06 -5.50 15.28
C LYS A 148 -0.32 -6.65 14.35
N LEU A 149 -1.56 -6.67 13.88
CA LEU A 149 -2.05 -7.65 12.91
C LEU A 149 -1.87 -7.17 11.47
N ILE A 150 -1.92 -5.84 11.30
CA ILE A 150 -1.63 -5.15 10.05
C ILE A 150 -0.61 -4.06 10.31
N ASP A 151 0.14 -3.70 9.29
CA ASP A 151 1.09 -2.60 9.32
C ASP A 151 1.08 -1.84 8.00
N TYR A 152 1.73 -0.69 7.99
CA TYR A 152 1.98 0.09 6.79
C TYR A 152 3.50 0.16 6.59
N LEU A 153 3.95 -0.55 5.55
CA LEU A 153 5.37 -0.74 5.28
C LEU A 153 5.86 0.30 4.27
N LEU A 154 6.78 1.15 4.69
CA LEU A 154 7.52 2.04 3.82
C LEU A 154 8.89 1.44 3.52
N VAL A 155 9.21 1.25 2.24
CA VAL A 155 10.46 0.65 1.78
C VAL A 155 11.17 1.58 0.82
N LYS A 156 12.45 1.83 1.08
CA LYS A 156 13.40 2.43 0.14
C LYS A 156 14.46 1.40 -0.21
N CYS A 157 14.64 1.14 -1.48
CA CYS A 157 15.63 0.19 -1.97
C CYS A 157 16.36 0.71 -3.20
N VAL A 158 17.53 0.15 -3.47
CA VAL A 158 18.45 0.54 -4.53
C VAL A 158 18.67 -0.66 -5.44
N LYS A 159 18.66 -0.42 -6.75
CA LYS A 159 19.08 -1.39 -7.73
C LYS A 159 20.56 -1.65 -7.60
N CYS A 160 20.92 -2.90 -7.34
CA CYS A 160 22.32 -3.35 -7.38
C CYS A 160 22.66 -3.90 -8.77
N ASN A 161 23.91 -3.76 -9.15
CA ASN A 161 24.48 -4.36 -10.33
C ASN A 161 24.53 -5.89 -10.20
#